data_693af01acecd0029283098ccba1a85d9
#
_entry.id   693af01acecd0029283098ccba1a85d9
#
_cell.length_a   1.000
_cell.length_b   1.000
_cell.length_c   1.000
_cell.angle_alpha   90.00
_cell.angle_beta   90.00
_cell.angle_gamma   90.00
#
_symmetry.space_group_name_H-M   'P 1'
#
loop_
_entity.id
_entity.type
_entity.pdbx_description
1 polymer ?
#
loop_
_entity_poly.entity_id
_entity_poly.type
_entity_poly.pdbx_seq_one_letter_code
_entity_poly.pdbx_strand_id
1 'polypeptide(L)'
;MNKNTLDIFTGTANPELAKEVSNILKLEISKADVGYFSDGEIKVQIEDNVRGHDTFIIQSTCSPSNKNLMELMLLADALKRSSASRITAIVPYYGYARQDRRVRSARVPISAKVVADMFYTVGIDRVLTVDLHSETIQGFFDMPADNVYATKLMVNDCLLYTSPSPRDLVI
;
A
#
# COMPACT_ATOMS: atom_id res chain seq x y z
N MET A 1 15.39 24.96 -11.18
CA MET A 1 15.31 23.68 -10.48
C MET A 1 13.87 23.55 -10.01
N ASN A 2 13.07 22.74 -10.69
CA ASN A 2 11.71 22.45 -10.21
C ASN A 2 11.83 21.74 -8.86
N LYS A 3 11.24 22.34 -7.82
CA LYS A 3 10.94 21.58 -6.61
C LYS A 3 10.05 20.41 -7.06
N ASN A 4 10.52 19.18 -6.94
CA ASN A 4 9.66 18.01 -7.07
C ASN A 4 8.48 18.24 -6.13
N THR A 5 7.33 18.53 -6.71
CA THR A 5 6.10 18.66 -5.95
C THR A 5 5.70 17.24 -5.58
N LEU A 6 5.38 17.04 -4.31
CA LEU A 6 4.96 15.75 -3.79
C LEU A 6 3.45 15.80 -3.57
N ASP A 7 2.74 14.83 -4.12
CA ASP A 7 1.29 14.71 -3.97
C ASP A 7 0.93 13.40 -3.28
N ILE A 8 -0.03 13.48 -2.37
CA ILE A 8 -0.54 12.30 -1.64
C ILE A 8 -1.98 12.07 -2.06
N PHE A 9 -2.25 10.87 -2.57
CA PHE A 9 -3.58 10.39 -2.87
C PHE A 9 -3.96 9.27 -1.90
N THR A 10 -5.25 9.10 -1.69
CA THR A 10 -5.78 7.98 -0.91
C THR A 10 -6.90 7.28 -1.66
N GLY A 11 -6.95 5.98 -1.51
CA GLY A 11 -8.16 5.24 -1.83
C GLY A 11 -9.12 5.17 -0.64
N THR A 12 -10.13 4.31 -0.76
CA THR A 12 -11.23 4.22 0.22
C THR A 12 -10.98 3.22 1.35
N ALA A 13 -9.86 2.46 1.32
CA ALA A 13 -9.62 1.40 2.31
C ALA A 13 -9.30 1.93 3.71
N ASN A 14 -8.52 3.04 3.80
CA ASN A 14 -8.15 3.63 5.08
C ASN A 14 -7.86 5.14 4.95
N PRO A 15 -8.88 5.97 4.73
CA PRO A 15 -8.71 7.42 4.59
C PRO A 15 -8.21 8.10 5.87
N GLU A 16 -8.47 7.52 7.04
CA GLU A 16 -7.99 8.05 8.32
C GLU A 16 -6.47 7.98 8.42
N LEU A 17 -5.87 6.85 8.05
CA LEU A 17 -4.41 6.72 7.99
C LEU A 17 -3.79 7.75 7.03
N ALA A 18 -4.38 7.93 5.87
CA ALA A 18 -3.90 8.92 4.91
C ALA A 18 -3.95 10.34 5.49
N LYS A 19 -5.02 10.67 6.22
CA LYS A 19 -5.16 11.96 6.91
C LYS A 19 -4.12 12.15 8.00
N GLU A 20 -3.84 11.12 8.81
CA GLU A 20 -2.81 11.19 9.84
C GLU A 20 -1.42 11.38 9.23
N VAL A 21 -1.08 10.63 8.18
CA VAL A 21 0.19 10.80 7.44
C VAL A 21 0.30 12.20 6.87
N SER A 22 -0.75 12.71 6.24
CA SER A 22 -0.84 14.06 5.69
C SER A 22 -0.56 15.12 6.77
N ASN A 23 -1.18 14.99 7.93
CA ASN A 23 -1.00 15.91 9.07
C ASN A 23 0.45 15.90 9.58
N ILE A 24 1.06 14.72 9.72
CA ILE A 24 2.45 14.57 10.18
C ILE A 24 3.42 15.21 9.17
N LEU A 25 3.19 15.00 7.88
CA LEU A 25 4.02 15.53 6.81
C LEU A 25 3.73 17.01 6.50
N LYS A 26 2.65 17.57 7.06
CA LYS A 26 2.15 18.92 6.75
C LYS A 26 1.89 19.14 5.27
N LEU A 27 1.34 18.13 4.61
CA LEU A 27 0.93 18.12 3.22
C LEU A 27 -0.58 17.92 3.15
N GLU A 28 -1.22 18.50 2.16
CA GLU A 28 -2.65 18.23 1.91
C GLU A 28 -2.80 16.96 1.07
N ILE A 29 -3.91 16.24 1.29
CA ILE A 29 -4.28 15.13 0.42
C ILE A 29 -4.80 15.71 -0.89
N SER A 30 -4.20 15.27 -1.99
CA SER A 30 -4.57 15.70 -3.33
C SER A 30 -5.93 15.15 -3.73
N LYS A 31 -6.64 15.90 -4.57
CA LYS A 31 -8.03 15.62 -4.91
C LYS A 31 -8.13 14.54 -5.98
N ALA A 32 -8.91 13.52 -5.67
CA ALA A 32 -9.35 12.49 -6.60
C ALA A 32 -10.79 12.10 -6.27
N ASP A 33 -11.64 11.97 -7.28
CA ASP A 33 -12.97 11.38 -7.16
C ASP A 33 -12.84 9.85 -7.33
N VAL A 34 -13.05 9.13 -6.23
CA VAL A 34 -13.03 7.66 -6.19
C VAL A 34 -14.41 7.18 -5.78
N GLY A 35 -15.10 6.53 -6.69
CA GLY A 35 -16.48 6.10 -6.49
C GLY A 35 -16.84 4.89 -7.35
N TYR A 36 -18.10 4.78 -7.70
CA TYR A 36 -18.65 3.67 -8.47
C TYR A 36 -19.51 4.18 -9.62
N PHE A 37 -19.48 3.45 -10.73
CA PHE A 37 -20.51 3.54 -11.74
C PHE A 37 -21.78 2.81 -11.27
N SER A 38 -22.88 2.99 -11.99
CA SER A 38 -24.20 2.41 -11.67
C SER A 38 -24.21 0.88 -11.68
N ASP A 39 -23.31 0.26 -12.39
CA ASP A 39 -23.11 -1.20 -12.50
C ASP A 39 -22.18 -1.78 -11.42
N GLY A 40 -21.59 -0.91 -10.57
CA GLY A 40 -20.69 -1.29 -9.49
C GLY A 40 -19.22 -1.32 -9.84
N GLU A 41 -18.85 -0.96 -11.07
CA GLU A 41 -17.43 -0.77 -11.44
C GLU A 41 -16.84 0.46 -10.73
N ILE A 42 -15.56 0.37 -10.39
CA ILE A 42 -14.86 1.46 -9.71
C ILE A 42 -14.58 2.58 -10.71
N LYS A 43 -14.95 3.80 -10.32
CA LYS A 43 -14.65 5.04 -11.02
C LYS A 43 -13.51 5.76 -10.32
N VAL A 44 -12.51 6.22 -11.06
CA VAL A 44 -11.43 7.07 -10.56
C VAL A 44 -11.25 8.27 -11.48
N GLN A 45 -11.12 9.45 -10.90
CA GLN A 45 -10.77 10.68 -11.61
C GLN A 45 -9.78 11.49 -10.77
N ILE A 46 -8.62 11.80 -11.32
CA ILE A 46 -7.66 12.72 -10.70
C ILE A 46 -8.08 14.15 -11.04
N GLU A 47 -8.24 14.99 -10.00
CA GLU A 47 -8.69 16.36 -10.16
C GLU A 47 -7.53 17.36 -10.15
N ASP A 48 -6.45 17.05 -9.42
CA ASP A 48 -5.28 17.90 -9.31
C ASP A 48 -4.30 17.66 -10.45
N ASN A 49 -3.50 18.69 -10.77
CA ASN A 49 -2.46 18.58 -11.78
C ASN A 49 -1.20 17.94 -11.21
N VAL A 50 -0.91 16.73 -11.63
CA VAL A 50 0.22 15.90 -11.15
C VAL A 50 1.37 15.77 -12.14
N ARG A 51 1.32 16.56 -13.24
CA ARG A 51 2.34 16.46 -14.31
C ARG A 51 3.75 16.72 -13.79
N GLY A 52 4.61 15.72 -13.89
CA GLY A 52 6.00 15.79 -13.45
C GLY A 52 6.21 15.74 -11.94
N HIS A 53 5.16 15.44 -11.17
CA HIS A 53 5.22 15.34 -9.71
C HIS A 53 5.55 13.90 -9.26
N ASP A 54 6.10 13.78 -8.06
CA ASP A 54 6.22 12.52 -7.33
C ASP A 54 4.90 12.26 -6.59
N THR A 55 4.21 11.19 -6.93
CA THR A 55 2.89 10.87 -6.38
C THR A 55 2.94 9.65 -5.48
N PHE A 56 2.21 9.70 -4.38
CA PHE A 56 2.09 8.65 -3.39
C PHE A 56 0.62 8.25 -3.25
N ILE A 57 0.32 6.97 -3.36
CA ILE A 57 -1.02 6.42 -3.17
C ILE A 57 -1.04 5.63 -1.87
N ILE A 58 -1.82 6.06 -0.90
CA ILE A 58 -2.03 5.31 0.35
C ILE A 58 -3.29 4.49 0.20
N GLN A 59 -3.14 3.16 0.01
CA GLN A 59 -4.25 2.24 -0.17
C GLN A 59 -3.88 0.84 0.33
N SER A 60 -4.53 0.40 1.38
CA SER A 60 -4.42 -0.98 1.87
C SER A 60 -5.21 -1.92 0.96
N THR A 61 -4.68 -3.11 0.68
CA THR A 61 -5.40 -4.15 -0.09
C THR A 61 -6.00 -5.23 0.82
N CYS A 62 -6.39 -4.83 2.04
CA CYS A 62 -7.17 -5.64 2.97
C CYS A 62 -8.60 -5.88 2.48
N SER A 63 -9.40 -6.59 3.25
CA SER A 63 -10.83 -6.84 2.91
C SER A 63 -11.61 -5.52 2.82
N PRO A 64 -12.43 -5.35 1.76
CA PRO A 64 -12.69 -6.24 0.63
C PRO A 64 -11.56 -6.18 -0.43
N SER A 65 -10.70 -7.21 -0.43
CA SER A 65 -9.40 -7.18 -1.13
C SER A 65 -9.50 -6.93 -2.63
N ASN A 66 -10.47 -7.52 -3.32
CA ASN A 66 -10.63 -7.35 -4.76
C ASN A 66 -10.94 -5.90 -5.13
N LYS A 67 -11.83 -5.27 -4.37
CA LYS A 67 -12.19 -3.88 -4.52
C LYS A 67 -10.98 -2.97 -4.29
N ASN A 68 -10.35 -3.11 -3.14
CA ASN A 68 -9.25 -2.24 -2.72
C ASN A 68 -8.02 -2.40 -3.63
N LEU A 69 -7.78 -3.61 -4.13
CA LEU A 69 -6.73 -3.87 -5.12
C LEU A 69 -7.04 -3.17 -6.45
N MET A 70 -8.26 -3.36 -6.98
CA MET A 70 -8.64 -2.73 -8.25
C MET A 70 -8.62 -1.21 -8.17
N GLU A 71 -9.07 -0.65 -7.05
CA GLU A 71 -9.03 0.80 -6.79
C GLU A 71 -7.61 1.34 -6.84
N LEU A 72 -6.64 0.64 -6.21
CA LEU A 72 -5.23 0.99 -6.29
C LEU A 72 -4.70 0.95 -7.74
N MET A 73 -5.08 -0.08 -8.50
CA MET A 73 -4.66 -0.21 -9.91
C MET A 73 -5.17 0.96 -10.75
N LEU A 74 -6.43 1.31 -10.60
CA LEU A 74 -7.06 2.40 -11.36
C LEU A 74 -6.49 3.77 -10.97
N LEU A 75 -6.21 4.00 -9.68
CA LEU A 75 -5.52 5.21 -9.22
C LEU A 75 -4.13 5.33 -9.85
N ALA A 76 -3.35 4.24 -9.86
CA ALA A 76 -2.02 4.23 -10.45
C ALA A 76 -2.05 4.51 -11.97
N ASP A 77 -2.96 3.86 -12.72
CA ASP A 77 -3.11 4.11 -14.16
C ASP A 77 -3.54 5.54 -14.45
N ALA A 78 -4.48 6.08 -13.66
CA ALA A 78 -4.93 7.47 -13.82
C ALA A 78 -3.79 8.47 -13.59
N LEU A 79 -2.96 8.27 -12.57
CA LEU A 79 -1.79 9.11 -12.30
C LEU A 79 -0.74 9.00 -13.42
N LYS A 80 -0.47 7.79 -13.90
CA LYS A 80 0.44 7.55 -15.03
C LYS A 80 -0.03 8.29 -16.28
N ARG A 81 -1.32 8.19 -16.61
CA ARG A 81 -1.92 8.90 -17.76
C ARG A 81 -1.94 10.41 -17.56
N SER A 82 -1.98 10.88 -16.32
CA SER A 82 -1.87 12.30 -15.97
C SER A 82 -0.42 12.81 -15.98
N SER A 83 0.54 11.97 -16.40
CA SER A 83 1.97 12.29 -16.53
C SER A 83 2.65 12.54 -15.18
N ALA A 84 2.26 11.86 -14.11
CA ALA A 84 3.05 11.80 -12.89
C ALA A 84 4.48 11.31 -13.23
N SER A 85 5.49 11.87 -12.56
CA SER A 85 6.89 11.53 -12.81
C SER A 85 7.26 10.19 -12.18
N ARG A 86 6.71 9.91 -11.01
CA ARG A 86 6.92 8.69 -10.25
C ARG A 86 5.69 8.38 -9.42
N ILE A 87 5.34 7.10 -9.34
CA ILE A 87 4.20 6.60 -8.58
C ILE A 87 4.69 5.63 -7.52
N THR A 88 4.51 5.99 -6.25
CA THR A 88 4.81 5.14 -5.10
C THR A 88 3.51 4.65 -4.47
N ALA A 89 3.32 3.34 -4.42
CA ALA A 89 2.20 2.74 -3.70
C ALA A 89 2.58 2.45 -2.24
N ILE A 90 1.86 3.05 -1.31
CA ILE A 90 1.95 2.75 0.13
C ILE A 90 0.80 1.80 0.44
N VAL A 91 1.14 0.52 0.66
CA VAL A 91 0.21 -0.58 0.83
C VAL A 91 0.41 -1.19 2.22
N PRO A 92 -0.18 -0.62 3.28
CA PRO A 92 0.03 -1.08 4.65
C PRO A 92 -0.30 -2.55 4.85
N TYR A 93 -1.33 -3.05 4.19
CA TYR A 93 -1.63 -4.47 4.13
C TYR A 93 -1.58 -4.96 2.68
N TYR A 94 -0.62 -5.83 2.39
CA TYR A 94 -0.48 -6.46 1.08
C TYR A 94 -1.37 -7.69 0.98
N GLY A 95 -2.48 -7.57 0.29
CA GLY A 95 -3.44 -8.65 0.05
C GLY A 95 -2.88 -9.75 -0.85
N TYR A 96 -3.52 -10.93 -0.82
CA TYR A 96 -3.10 -12.11 -1.60
C TYR A 96 -1.71 -12.67 -1.26
N ALA A 97 -1.07 -12.18 -0.19
CA ALA A 97 0.27 -12.56 0.23
C ALA A 97 0.40 -14.02 0.73
N ARG A 98 -0.71 -14.66 1.14
CA ARG A 98 -0.70 -16.00 1.75
C ARG A 98 -0.28 -17.12 0.80
N GLN A 99 -0.40 -16.91 -0.51
CA GLN A 99 0.08 -17.82 -1.55
C GLN A 99 1.38 -17.26 -2.15
N ASP A 100 2.47 -17.40 -1.41
CA ASP A 100 3.82 -16.92 -1.74
C ASP A 100 4.69 -18.02 -2.38
N ARG A 101 4.23 -19.28 -2.39
CA ARG A 101 4.97 -20.42 -2.90
C ARG A 101 4.06 -21.52 -3.42
N ARG A 102 4.61 -22.33 -4.31
CA ARG A 102 3.91 -23.52 -4.81
C ARG A 102 4.07 -24.68 -3.83
N VAL A 103 2.96 -25.27 -3.42
CA VAL A 103 2.94 -26.52 -2.65
C VAL A 103 3.17 -27.69 -3.62
N ARG A 104 4.05 -28.63 -3.27
CA ARG A 104 4.55 -29.70 -4.15
C ARG A 104 3.45 -30.59 -4.76
N SER A 105 2.37 -30.80 -4.05
CA SER A 105 1.25 -31.66 -4.45
C SER A 105 0.06 -30.93 -5.07
N ALA A 106 0.09 -29.60 -5.16
CA ALA A 106 -1.06 -28.81 -5.57
C ALA A 106 -0.75 -27.94 -6.80
N ARG A 107 -1.76 -27.77 -7.67
CA ARG A 107 -1.74 -26.83 -8.79
C ARG A 107 -2.39 -25.53 -8.35
N VAL A 108 -1.64 -24.73 -7.60
CA VAL A 108 -2.10 -23.46 -7.03
C VAL A 108 -1.34 -22.30 -7.65
N PRO A 109 -1.95 -21.10 -7.73
CA PRO A 109 -1.24 -19.90 -8.14
C PRO A 109 -0.25 -19.44 -7.05
N ILE A 110 0.69 -18.58 -7.45
CA ILE A 110 1.47 -17.76 -6.53
C ILE A 110 0.85 -16.36 -6.58
N SER A 111 -0.25 -16.17 -5.85
CA SER A 111 -1.04 -14.93 -5.93
C SER A 111 -0.27 -13.69 -5.49
N ALA A 112 0.68 -13.84 -4.57
CA ALA A 112 1.57 -12.75 -4.20
C ALA A 112 2.39 -12.22 -5.39
N LYS A 113 2.89 -13.10 -6.26
CA LYS A 113 3.60 -12.69 -7.50
C LYS A 113 2.66 -12.06 -8.51
N VAL A 114 1.46 -12.62 -8.68
CA VAL A 114 0.46 -12.08 -9.61
C VAL A 114 0.15 -10.62 -9.29
N VAL A 115 -0.06 -10.31 -8.00
CA VAL A 115 -0.33 -8.92 -7.56
C VAL A 115 0.89 -8.01 -7.75
N ALA A 116 2.10 -8.51 -7.50
CA ALA A 116 3.33 -7.76 -7.75
C ALA A 116 3.48 -7.41 -9.24
N ASP A 117 3.18 -8.36 -10.14
CA ASP A 117 3.20 -8.13 -11.60
C ASP A 117 2.13 -7.12 -12.05
N MET A 118 0.96 -7.15 -11.42
CA MET A 118 -0.09 -6.15 -11.68
C MET A 118 0.40 -4.74 -11.31
N PHE A 119 1.07 -4.57 -10.16
CA PHE A 119 1.65 -3.29 -9.73
C PHE A 119 2.65 -2.75 -10.74
N TYR A 120 3.55 -3.61 -11.21
CA TYR A 120 4.52 -3.24 -12.24
C TYR A 120 3.83 -2.83 -13.55
N THR A 121 2.86 -3.62 -14.00
CA THR A 121 2.17 -3.42 -15.27
C THR A 121 1.42 -2.10 -15.33
N VAL A 122 0.75 -1.69 -14.25
CA VAL A 122 0.02 -0.42 -14.21
C VAL A 122 0.95 0.80 -14.05
N GLY A 123 2.24 0.56 -13.77
CA GLY A 123 3.27 1.61 -13.73
C GLY A 123 3.53 2.18 -12.34
N ILE A 124 3.37 1.38 -11.30
CA ILE A 124 3.89 1.68 -9.98
C ILE A 124 5.41 1.52 -10.02
N ASP A 125 6.14 2.58 -9.62
CA ASP A 125 7.59 2.64 -9.66
C ASP A 125 8.24 2.17 -8.34
N ARG A 126 7.50 2.21 -7.24
CA ARG A 126 7.96 1.80 -5.91
C ARG A 126 6.80 1.35 -5.05
N VAL A 127 7.05 0.38 -4.18
CA VAL A 127 6.08 -0.11 -3.20
C VAL A 127 6.65 0.06 -1.79
N LEU A 128 5.82 0.55 -0.85
CA LEU A 128 6.09 0.50 0.57
C LEU A 128 4.97 -0.30 1.23
N THR A 129 5.33 -1.29 2.03
CA THR A 129 4.39 -2.17 2.73
C THR A 129 4.81 -2.36 4.18
N VAL A 130 3.91 -2.90 5.01
CA VAL A 130 4.17 -3.15 6.43
C VAL A 130 3.96 -4.63 6.71
N ASP A 131 4.92 -5.26 7.38
CA ASP A 131 4.87 -6.64 7.84
C ASP A 131 4.35 -7.63 6.78
N LEU A 132 5.11 -7.79 5.69
CA LEU A 132 4.80 -8.77 4.66
C LEU A 132 4.64 -10.17 5.28
N HIS A 133 3.69 -10.93 4.76
CA HIS A 133 3.45 -12.31 5.18
C HIS A 133 4.71 -13.19 5.15
N SER A 134 5.60 -12.93 4.22
CA SER A 134 6.89 -13.58 4.06
C SER A 134 7.88 -12.59 3.46
N GLU A 135 9.12 -12.58 3.96
CA GLU A 135 10.20 -11.73 3.42
C GLU A 135 10.53 -12.04 1.96
N THR A 136 10.31 -13.28 1.52
CA THR A 136 10.54 -13.69 0.13
C THR A 136 9.68 -12.93 -0.87
N ILE A 137 8.53 -12.40 -0.44
CA ILE A 137 7.63 -11.61 -1.30
C ILE A 137 8.31 -10.34 -1.82
N GLN A 138 9.26 -9.76 -1.09
CA GLN A 138 10.04 -8.62 -1.60
C GLN A 138 10.75 -8.94 -2.91
N GLY A 139 11.20 -10.19 -3.09
CA GLY A 139 11.83 -10.66 -4.32
C GLY A 139 10.87 -10.86 -5.50
N PHE A 140 9.55 -10.71 -5.30
CA PHE A 140 8.56 -10.82 -6.38
C PHE A 140 8.35 -9.50 -7.12
N PHE A 141 8.76 -8.39 -6.52
CA PHE A 141 8.61 -7.08 -7.14
C PHE A 141 9.76 -6.80 -8.12
N ASP A 142 9.42 -6.40 -9.33
CA ASP A 142 10.36 -5.96 -10.35
C ASP A 142 10.74 -4.47 -10.20
N MET A 143 10.19 -3.80 -9.18
CA MET A 143 10.51 -2.45 -8.75
C MET A 143 10.98 -2.47 -7.29
N PRO A 144 11.62 -1.38 -6.79
CA PRO A 144 11.98 -1.27 -5.38
C PRO A 144 10.78 -1.47 -4.45
N ALA A 145 10.93 -2.37 -3.48
CA ALA A 145 9.91 -2.66 -2.47
C ALA A 145 10.51 -2.56 -1.07
N ASP A 146 9.94 -1.66 -0.26
CA ASP A 146 10.34 -1.47 1.13
C ASP A 146 9.31 -2.16 2.04
N ASN A 147 9.80 -3.04 2.91
CA ASN A 147 8.99 -3.63 3.97
C ASN A 147 9.34 -2.98 5.31
N VAL A 148 8.39 -2.25 5.89
CA VAL A 148 8.52 -1.62 7.19
C VAL A 148 7.97 -2.57 8.26
N TYR A 149 8.64 -2.67 9.39
CA TYR A 149 8.23 -3.54 10.49
C TYR A 149 7.56 -2.74 11.60
N ALA A 150 6.34 -3.14 11.97
CA ALA A 150 5.60 -2.58 13.10
C ALA A 150 6.07 -3.12 14.46
N THR A 151 7.03 -4.03 14.48
CA THR A 151 7.56 -4.70 15.68
C THR A 151 7.88 -3.71 16.80
N LYS A 152 8.51 -2.58 16.49
CA LYS A 152 8.86 -1.56 17.51
C LYS A 152 7.63 -0.96 18.19
N LEU A 153 6.56 -0.72 17.43
CA LEU A 153 5.30 -0.21 17.96
C LEU A 153 4.61 -1.25 18.82
N MET A 154 4.56 -2.50 18.34
CA MET A 154 3.97 -3.62 19.06
C MET A 154 4.69 -3.89 20.37
N VAL A 155 6.03 -3.88 20.37
CA VAL A 155 6.82 -4.08 21.60
C VAL A 155 6.53 -2.99 22.61
N ASN A 156 6.49 -1.72 22.18
CA ASN A 156 6.17 -0.61 23.08
C ASN A 156 4.78 -0.73 23.69
N ASP A 157 3.79 -1.13 22.90
CA ASP A 157 2.42 -1.34 23.37
C ASP A 157 2.35 -2.54 24.33
N CYS A 158 2.96 -3.68 23.98
CA CYS A 158 3.01 -4.86 24.83
C CYS A 158 3.69 -4.61 26.17
N LEU A 159 4.76 -3.82 26.20
CA LEU A 159 5.47 -3.48 27.45
C LEU A 159 4.62 -2.65 28.41
N LEU A 160 3.61 -1.93 27.93
CA LEU A 160 2.66 -1.20 28.76
C LEU A 160 1.68 -2.14 29.49
N TYR A 161 1.43 -3.33 28.94
CA TYR A 161 0.41 -4.26 29.43
C TYR A 161 0.96 -5.56 30.00
N THR A 162 2.27 -5.83 29.87
CA THR A 162 2.85 -7.05 30.45
C THR A 162 2.98 -6.94 31.95
N SER A 163 2.23 -7.76 32.68
CA SER A 163 2.53 -8.09 34.07
C SER A 163 3.96 -8.62 34.15
N PRO A 164 4.72 -8.29 35.21
CA PRO A 164 6.06 -8.86 35.37
C PRO A 164 6.00 -10.38 35.26
N SER A 165 6.94 -10.94 34.49
CA SER A 165 7.05 -12.37 34.32
C SER A 165 7.20 -13.05 35.71
N PRO A 166 6.61 -14.22 35.94
CA PRO A 166 6.87 -14.98 37.17
C PRO A 166 8.36 -15.19 37.47
N ARG A 167 9.22 -15.07 36.44
CA ARG A 167 10.68 -15.13 36.62
C ARG A 167 11.27 -13.82 37.19
N ASP A 168 10.57 -12.70 37.06
CA ASP A 168 11.01 -11.43 37.60
C ASP A 168 10.62 -11.25 39.07
N LEU A 169 9.85 -12.21 39.63
CA LEU A 169 9.39 -12.25 41.02
C LEU A 169 10.29 -13.12 41.91
N VAL A 170 11.37 -13.67 41.40
CA VAL A 170 12.36 -14.41 42.20
C VAL A 170 13.52 -13.45 42.53
N ILE A 171 13.36 -12.75 43.64
CA ILE A 171 14.45 -12.14 44.40
C ILE A 171 14.63 -12.95 45.67
#